data_aa2eb1117c39cc5cdf0fcc6079595354
#
_entry.id   aa2eb1117c39cc5cdf0fcc6079595354
#
_cell.length_a   1.000
_cell.length_b   1.000
_cell.length_c   1.000
_cell.angle_alpha   90.00
_cell.angle_beta   90.00
_cell.angle_gamma   90.00
#
_symmetry.space_group_name_H-M   'P 1'
#
loop_
_entity.id
_entity.type
_entity.pdbx_description
1 polymer ?
#
loop_
_entity_poly.entity_id
_entity_poly.type
_entity_poly.pdbx_seq_one_letter_code
_entity_poly.pdbx_strand_id
1 'polypeptide(L)'
;ECGEGEKLRCVIALGYGKTQGVAHKSKELSALCKVNGTMPDWFKAGMDAALLAPTAVNQQRFMLSLDGSTVSAKTRSSFFGNTKLDLGIVKFHFKAGAGKDSFRWA
;
A
#
# COMPACT_ATOMS: atom_id res chain seq x y z
N GLU A 1 18.48 18.08 8.23
CA GLU A 1 19.57 17.36 8.90
C GLU A 1 19.06 16.13 9.63
N CYS A 2 19.86 15.10 9.69
CA CYS A 2 19.63 13.94 10.53
C CYS A 2 20.48 14.01 11.78
N GLY A 3 19.94 13.57 12.93
CA GLY A 3 20.72 13.38 14.14
C GLY A 3 21.64 12.16 14.04
N GLU A 4 22.54 11.99 15.01
CA GLU A 4 23.42 10.84 15.08
C GLU A 4 22.60 9.56 15.21
N GLY A 5 22.91 8.56 14.38
CA GLY A 5 22.16 7.28 14.32
C GLY A 5 20.88 7.33 13.52
N GLU A 6 20.45 8.51 13.06
CA GLU A 6 19.26 8.65 12.20
C GLU A 6 19.61 8.45 10.73
N LYS A 7 18.64 7.96 9.96
CA LYS A 7 18.77 7.80 8.52
C LYS A 7 17.60 8.43 7.80
N LEU A 8 17.88 9.38 6.91
CA LEU A 8 16.87 9.96 6.05
C LEU A 8 16.29 8.90 5.10
N ARG A 9 14.98 8.69 5.15
CA ARG A 9 14.29 7.70 4.32
C ARG A 9 13.60 8.33 3.11
N CYS A 10 12.97 9.48 3.33
CA CYS A 10 12.29 10.21 2.26
C CYS A 10 12.11 11.68 2.67
N VAL A 11 11.76 12.50 1.70
CA VAL A 11 11.38 13.90 1.89
C VAL A 11 10.01 14.09 1.28
N ILE A 12 9.12 14.76 2.02
CA ILE A 12 7.77 15.09 1.57
C ILE A 12 7.69 16.61 1.37
N ALA A 13 7.42 17.03 0.14
CA ALA A 13 7.19 18.44 -0.18
C ALA A 13 5.69 18.74 -0.10
N LEU A 14 5.33 19.80 0.60
CA LEU A 14 3.97 20.31 0.72
C LEU A 14 3.85 21.65 0.05
N GLY A 15 2.76 21.89 -0.64
CA GLY A 15 2.48 23.17 -1.29
C GLY A 15 1.34 23.08 -2.29
N TYR A 16 1.10 24.20 -2.95
CA TYR A 16 0.12 24.23 -4.03
C TYR A 16 0.80 23.86 -5.36
N GLY A 17 0.30 22.82 -6.01
CA GLY A 17 0.81 22.40 -7.31
C GLY A 17 0.42 23.38 -8.42
N LYS A 18 1.19 23.36 -9.50
CA LYS A 18 0.90 24.12 -10.72
C LYS A 18 -0.36 23.62 -11.43
N THR A 19 -0.68 22.33 -11.26
CA THR A 19 -1.86 21.68 -11.84
C THR A 19 -2.60 20.91 -10.75
N GLN A 20 -3.81 20.43 -11.03
CA GLN A 20 -4.59 19.59 -10.12
C GLN A 20 -4.15 18.12 -10.13
N GLY A 21 -3.10 17.79 -10.89
CA GLY A 21 -2.64 16.43 -11.02
C GLY A 21 -3.47 15.59 -11.99
N VAL A 22 -3.24 14.29 -11.95
CA VAL A 22 -3.95 13.30 -12.79
C VAL A 22 -4.41 12.14 -11.91
N ALA A 23 -5.40 11.38 -12.37
CA ALA A 23 -5.88 10.20 -11.68
C ALA A 23 -4.77 9.16 -11.52
N HIS A 24 -4.72 8.50 -10.36
CA HIS A 24 -3.78 7.41 -10.10
C HIS A 24 -4.05 6.24 -11.05
N LYS A 25 -3.00 5.73 -11.68
CA LYS A 25 -3.07 4.52 -12.51
C LYS A 25 -2.76 3.30 -11.66
N SER A 26 -3.78 2.52 -11.35
CA SER A 26 -3.67 1.32 -10.54
C SER A 26 -3.63 0.06 -11.40
N LYS A 27 -2.90 -0.96 -10.95
CA LYS A 27 -2.97 -2.31 -11.51
C LYS A 27 -4.31 -2.94 -11.20
N GLU A 28 -4.64 -4.02 -11.91
CA GLU A 28 -5.84 -4.79 -11.61
C GLU A 28 -5.80 -5.39 -10.20
N LEU A 29 -6.94 -5.37 -9.52
CA LEU A 29 -7.07 -5.87 -8.16
C LEU A 29 -6.54 -7.30 -8.02
N SER A 30 -6.90 -8.16 -8.97
CA SER A 30 -6.48 -9.57 -8.99
C SER A 30 -4.97 -9.78 -9.08
N ALA A 31 -4.23 -8.80 -9.57
CA ALA A 31 -2.77 -8.85 -9.64
C ALA A 31 -2.10 -8.52 -8.30
N LEU A 32 -2.83 -7.94 -7.36
CA LEU A 32 -2.29 -7.37 -6.12
C LEU A 32 -2.84 -8.03 -4.86
N CYS A 33 -3.81 -8.94 -4.99
CA CYS A 33 -4.34 -9.67 -3.83
C CYS A 33 -4.64 -11.13 -4.13
N LYS A 34 -4.66 -11.92 -3.04
CA LYS A 34 -5.16 -13.30 -3.02
C LYS A 34 -6.10 -13.46 -1.84
N VAL A 35 -7.25 -14.07 -2.10
CA VAL A 35 -8.27 -14.33 -1.07
C VAL A 35 -8.57 -15.82 -1.03
N ASN A 36 -8.48 -16.40 0.17
CA ASN A 36 -8.92 -17.76 0.40
C ASN A 36 -10.43 -17.74 0.69
N GLY A 37 -11.23 -18.14 -0.29
CA GLY A 37 -12.69 -18.10 -0.22
C GLY A 37 -13.28 -16.83 -0.84
N THR A 38 -14.43 -16.38 -0.30
CA THR A 38 -15.13 -15.19 -0.76
C THR A 38 -14.48 -13.93 -0.20
N MET A 39 -14.31 -12.91 -1.04
CA MET A 39 -13.75 -11.62 -0.62
C MET A 39 -14.77 -10.84 0.21
N PRO A 40 -14.50 -10.56 1.50
CA PRO A 40 -15.39 -9.72 2.30
C PRO A 40 -15.37 -8.26 1.84
N ASP A 41 -16.46 -7.54 2.10
CA ASP A 41 -16.58 -6.12 1.73
C ASP A 41 -15.50 -5.25 2.37
N TRP A 42 -15.15 -5.50 3.64
CA TRP A 42 -14.09 -4.77 4.32
C TRP A 42 -12.71 -4.98 3.66
N PHE A 43 -12.44 -6.20 3.17
CA PHE A 43 -11.17 -6.47 2.47
C PHE A 43 -11.13 -5.75 1.12
N LYS A 44 -12.26 -5.78 0.40
CA LYS A 44 -12.37 -5.03 -0.86
C LYS A 44 -12.16 -3.52 -0.63
N ALA A 45 -12.81 -2.95 0.39
CA ALA A 45 -12.62 -1.53 0.74
C ALA A 45 -11.18 -1.21 1.10
N GLY A 46 -10.50 -2.11 1.83
CA GLY A 46 -9.07 -2.00 2.12
C GLY A 46 -8.21 -2.03 0.86
N MET A 47 -8.51 -2.94 -0.06
CA MET A 47 -7.80 -3.03 -1.34
C MET A 47 -8.04 -1.82 -2.24
N ASP A 48 -9.27 -1.32 -2.31
CA ASP A 48 -9.59 -0.11 -3.09
C ASP A 48 -8.77 1.10 -2.58
N ALA A 49 -8.62 1.22 -1.26
CA ALA A 49 -7.76 2.23 -0.67
C ALA A 49 -6.26 1.97 -0.95
N ALA A 50 -5.82 0.71 -0.85
CA ALA A 50 -4.43 0.31 -1.11
C ALA A 50 -4.01 0.57 -2.56
N LEU A 51 -4.95 0.45 -3.52
CA LEU A 51 -4.70 0.74 -4.93
C LEU A 51 -4.34 2.22 -5.17
N LEU A 52 -4.74 3.12 -4.27
CA LEU A 52 -4.42 4.55 -4.34
C LEU A 52 -3.10 4.90 -3.66
N ALA A 53 -2.46 3.95 -2.97
CA ALA A 53 -1.21 4.20 -2.28
C ALA A 53 -0.09 4.57 -3.27
N PRO A 54 0.63 5.67 -3.04
CA PRO A 54 1.78 6.00 -3.87
C PRO A 54 2.90 4.98 -3.65
N THR A 55 3.53 4.55 -4.72
CA THR A 55 4.70 3.68 -4.71
C THR A 55 5.80 4.28 -5.58
N ALA A 56 7.06 3.93 -5.32
CA ALA A 56 8.20 4.42 -6.10
C ALA A 56 7.99 4.11 -7.59
N VAL A 57 8.10 5.13 -8.44
CA VAL A 57 7.83 5.07 -9.91
C VAL A 57 6.50 4.35 -10.25
N ASN A 58 5.52 4.42 -9.36
CA ASN A 58 4.23 3.73 -9.48
C ASN A 58 4.38 2.21 -9.73
N GLN A 59 5.40 1.59 -9.13
CA GLN A 59 5.76 0.19 -9.40
C GLN A 59 4.74 -0.82 -8.86
N GLN A 60 4.02 -0.49 -7.80
CA GLN A 60 2.97 -1.32 -7.20
C GLN A 60 3.40 -2.78 -7.02
N ARG A 61 4.57 -2.98 -6.39
CA ARG A 61 5.21 -4.29 -6.18
C ARG A 61 4.86 -4.88 -4.81
N PHE A 62 3.57 -5.08 -4.58
CA PHE A 62 3.07 -5.68 -3.34
C PHE A 62 2.02 -6.76 -3.63
N MET A 63 1.76 -7.57 -2.62
CA MET A 63 0.70 -8.58 -2.62
C MET A 63 0.08 -8.62 -1.23
N LEU A 64 -1.23 -8.47 -1.16
CA LEU A 64 -2.01 -8.65 0.06
C LEU A 64 -2.79 -9.97 -0.05
N SER A 65 -2.74 -10.75 1.00
CA SER A 65 -3.43 -12.06 1.03
C SER A 65 -4.32 -12.16 2.24
N LEU A 66 -5.52 -12.69 2.05
CA LEU A 66 -6.50 -12.88 3.11
C LEU A 66 -6.71 -14.37 3.38
N ASP A 67 -6.64 -14.73 4.67
CA ASP A 67 -7.03 -16.04 5.19
C ASP A 67 -7.86 -15.83 6.46
N GLY A 68 -9.18 -16.09 6.35
CA GLY A 68 -10.13 -15.80 7.43
C GLY A 68 -10.19 -14.29 7.71
N SER A 69 -9.70 -13.87 8.87
CA SER A 69 -9.57 -12.45 9.27
C SER A 69 -8.11 -12.00 9.37
N THR A 70 -7.19 -12.83 8.91
CA THR A 70 -5.75 -12.53 8.95
C THR A 70 -5.29 -12.07 7.56
N VAL A 71 -4.67 -10.89 7.52
CA VAL A 71 -4.13 -10.31 6.29
C VAL A 71 -2.61 -10.37 6.33
N SER A 72 -2.00 -10.90 5.29
CA SER A 72 -0.55 -10.84 5.10
C SER A 72 -0.22 -9.89 3.96
N ALA A 73 0.88 -9.15 4.12
CA ALA A 73 1.36 -8.21 3.13
C ALA A 73 2.82 -8.53 2.81
N LYS A 74 3.12 -8.67 1.52
CA LYS A 74 4.47 -9.01 1.04
C LYS A 74 4.88 -8.08 -0.09
N THR A 75 6.19 -7.79 -0.15
CA THR A 75 6.78 -7.12 -1.30
C THR A 75 7.02 -8.12 -2.43
N ARG A 76 7.02 -7.61 -3.66
CA ARG A 76 7.50 -8.33 -4.84
C ARG A 76 8.83 -7.70 -5.28
N SER A 77 9.68 -8.49 -5.91
CA SER A 77 10.99 -8.00 -6.38
C SER A 77 10.86 -6.82 -7.34
N SER A 78 11.79 -5.89 -7.24
CA SER A 78 11.82 -4.69 -8.07
C SER A 78 13.27 -4.27 -8.33
N PHE A 79 13.54 -3.77 -9.53
CA PHE A 79 14.81 -3.14 -9.88
C PHE A 79 14.97 -1.74 -9.25
N PHE A 80 13.86 -1.09 -8.89
CA PHE A 80 13.88 0.30 -8.40
C PHE A 80 14.08 0.41 -6.88
N GLY A 81 14.06 -0.70 -6.14
CA GLY A 81 14.14 -0.67 -4.68
C GLY A 81 12.89 -0.07 -4.03
N ASN A 82 13.03 0.39 -2.79
CA ASN A 82 11.98 1.03 -1.98
C ASN A 82 10.71 0.21 -1.74
N THR A 83 10.69 -1.08 -2.08
CA THR A 83 9.49 -1.92 -1.93
C THR A 83 9.02 -2.05 -0.49
N LYS A 84 9.94 -2.03 0.48
CA LYS A 84 9.58 -2.07 1.92
C LYS A 84 8.93 -0.77 2.37
N LEU A 85 9.42 0.38 1.90
CA LEU A 85 8.81 1.69 2.18
C LEU A 85 7.43 1.76 1.54
N ASP A 86 7.33 1.38 0.28
CA ASP A 86 6.06 1.31 -0.45
C ASP A 86 5.05 0.42 0.29
N LEU A 87 5.50 -0.76 0.78
CA LEU A 87 4.63 -1.68 1.51
C LEU A 87 4.07 -1.06 2.80
N GLY A 88 4.88 -0.27 3.50
CA GLY A 88 4.42 0.47 4.68
C GLY A 88 3.29 1.44 4.34
N ILE A 89 3.42 2.17 3.24
CA ILE A 89 2.40 3.10 2.75
C ILE A 89 1.13 2.33 2.35
N VAL A 90 1.28 1.24 1.60
CA VAL A 90 0.17 0.37 1.19
C VAL A 90 -0.59 -0.19 2.40
N LYS A 91 0.12 -0.67 3.42
CA LYS A 91 -0.49 -1.19 4.65
C LYS A 91 -1.30 -0.12 5.38
N PHE A 92 -0.81 1.10 5.42
CA PHE A 92 -1.54 2.22 6.02
C PHE A 92 -2.85 2.48 5.26
N HIS A 93 -2.78 2.60 3.94
CA HIS A 93 -3.96 2.80 3.08
C HIS A 93 -4.97 1.65 3.25
N PHE A 94 -4.49 0.42 3.21
CA PHE A 94 -5.35 -0.76 3.41
C PHE A 94 -6.08 -0.70 4.75
N LYS A 95 -5.36 -0.43 5.84
CA LYS A 95 -5.93 -0.33 7.17
C LYS A 95 -6.98 0.79 7.26
N ALA A 96 -6.72 1.92 6.62
CA ALA A 96 -7.67 3.04 6.58
C ALA A 96 -8.97 2.67 5.86
N GLY A 97 -8.88 1.93 4.74
CA GLY A 97 -10.04 1.48 3.99
C GLY A 97 -10.79 0.32 4.62
N ALA A 98 -10.08 -0.67 5.14
CA ALA A 98 -10.67 -1.88 5.74
C ALA A 98 -11.26 -1.66 7.13
N GLY A 99 -10.75 -0.68 7.87
CA GLY A 99 -11.06 -0.49 9.30
C GLY A 99 -10.14 -1.33 10.18
N LYS A 100 -9.59 -0.71 11.21
CA LYS A 100 -8.57 -1.31 12.09
C LYS A 100 -9.02 -2.55 12.83
N ASP A 101 -10.32 -2.68 13.08
CA ASP A 101 -10.91 -3.77 13.88
C ASP A 101 -11.47 -4.91 13.01
N SER A 102 -11.39 -4.79 11.68
CA SER A 102 -11.92 -5.79 10.73
C SER A 102 -10.99 -6.99 10.57
N PHE A 103 -9.71 -6.84 10.87
CA PHE A 103 -8.68 -7.85 10.60
C PHE A 103 -7.47 -7.69 11.53
N ARG A 104 -6.56 -8.65 11.42
CA ARG A 104 -5.23 -8.56 12.03
C ARG A 104 -4.15 -8.88 10.99
N TRP A 105 -3.01 -8.25 11.16
CA TRP A 105 -1.84 -8.58 10.35
C TRP A 105 -1.22 -9.92 10.77
N ALA A 106 -0.84 -10.68 9.78
CA ALA A 106 -0.08 -11.92 10.02
C ALA A 106 1.32 -11.63 10.57
#